data_e3f227324bc805c1cdc994aaf54dc411
#
_entry.id   e3f227324bc805c1cdc994aaf54dc411
#
_cell.length_a   1.000
_cell.length_b   1.000
_cell.length_c   1.000
_cell.angle_alpha   90.00
_cell.angle_beta   90.00
_cell.angle_gamma   90.00
#
_symmetry.space_group_name_H-M   'P 1'
#
loop_
_entity.id
_entity.type
_entity.pdbx_description
1 polymer ?
#
loop_
_entity_poly.entity_id
_entity_poly.type
_entity_poly.pdbx_seq_one_letter_code
_entity_poly.pdbx_strand_id
1 'polypeptide(L)'
;MLIALAVLLLLSVSRSANAASFRFQIGDCSDDVMRVELRLSDLGYLSGVVNGRWEQSDADALAVFADTNQVTIDQAADLLFSVDAKLASAVSSVFASGPQQGFLVTYGTLMPWDEVQAKLEVGKSYIVTSCYSGIALHMVCVSVGSHAKMQPELDWDNATLRGFFSAASSSEKQPVVITVDGILIAASIQQAAPSMENQPLPEYAMYFSGCLTGVNEIPDAEHEAIVKIAANQGS
;
A
#
# COMPACT_ATOMS: atom_id res chain seq x y z
N MET A 1 12.63 50.19 -40.19
CA MET A 1 11.72 49.71 -39.14
C MET A 1 11.95 48.20 -39.03
N LEU A 2 12.90 47.78 -38.17
CA LEU A 2 13.26 46.38 -37.96
C LEU A 2 12.49 45.86 -36.74
N ILE A 3 11.69 44.86 -36.94
CA ILE A 3 10.97 44.14 -35.89
C ILE A 3 11.90 43.01 -35.42
N ALA A 4 12.42 43.14 -34.17
CA ALA A 4 13.21 42.09 -33.53
C ALA A 4 12.25 41.04 -32.94
N LEU A 5 12.31 39.83 -33.49
CA LEU A 5 11.60 38.67 -32.99
C LEU A 5 12.41 38.05 -31.84
N ALA A 6 11.97 38.26 -30.60
CA ALA A 6 12.56 37.61 -29.43
C ALA A 6 12.05 36.18 -29.36
N VAL A 7 12.89 35.21 -29.69
CA VAL A 7 12.64 33.78 -29.46
C VAL A 7 12.96 33.49 -28.00
N LEU A 8 11.90 33.27 -27.22
CA LEU A 8 12.00 32.80 -25.82
C LEU A 8 12.32 31.32 -25.82
N LEU A 9 13.60 30.99 -25.61
CA LEU A 9 14.04 29.60 -25.42
C LEU A 9 13.62 29.15 -24.00
N LEU A 10 12.51 28.40 -23.90
CA LEU A 10 12.16 27.66 -22.72
C LEU A 10 13.16 26.51 -22.59
N LEU A 11 14.17 26.69 -21.76
CA LEU A 11 15.02 25.60 -21.28
C LEU A 11 14.17 24.73 -20.31
N SER A 12 13.60 23.67 -20.86
CA SER A 12 13.12 22.57 -20.06
C SER A 12 14.33 21.90 -19.38
N VAL A 13 14.54 22.24 -18.11
CA VAL A 13 15.47 21.50 -17.26
C VAL A 13 14.85 20.13 -17.04
N SER A 14 15.19 19.17 -17.91
CA SER A 14 14.98 17.78 -17.66
C SER A 14 15.81 17.43 -16.42
N ARG A 15 15.15 17.31 -15.25
CA ARG A 15 15.74 16.62 -14.12
C ARG A 15 15.93 15.17 -14.56
N SER A 16 17.15 14.84 -14.96
CA SER A 16 17.63 13.47 -14.99
C SER A 16 17.61 12.99 -13.55
N ALA A 17 16.51 12.39 -13.11
CA ALA A 17 16.56 11.47 -12.00
C ALA A 17 17.56 10.40 -12.43
N ASN A 18 18.60 10.16 -11.63
CA ASN A 18 19.50 9.05 -11.81
C ASN A 18 18.64 7.78 -11.77
N ALA A 19 18.27 7.27 -12.94
CA ALA A 19 17.64 5.98 -13.08
C ALA A 19 18.68 4.95 -12.61
N ALA A 20 18.53 4.47 -11.39
CA ALA A 20 19.22 3.29 -10.95
C ALA A 20 18.63 2.14 -11.77
N SER A 21 19.29 1.77 -12.88
CA SER A 21 18.90 0.60 -13.64
C SER A 21 19.19 -0.62 -12.75
N PHE A 22 18.15 -1.22 -12.20
CA PHE A 22 18.27 -2.47 -11.46
C PHE A 22 18.65 -3.58 -12.45
N ARG A 23 19.93 -3.93 -12.47
CA ARG A 23 20.46 -5.04 -13.28
C ARG A 23 20.86 -6.16 -12.33
N PHE A 24 19.88 -6.96 -11.96
CA PHE A 24 20.12 -8.14 -11.15
C PHE A 24 20.46 -9.35 -12.01
N GLN A 25 21.39 -10.16 -11.51
CA GLN A 25 21.68 -11.49 -12.08
C GLN A 25 21.08 -12.56 -11.15
N ILE A 26 20.70 -13.68 -11.73
CA ILE A 26 20.17 -14.81 -10.95
C ILE A 26 21.20 -15.20 -9.86
N GLY A 27 20.75 -15.17 -8.62
CA GLY A 27 21.57 -15.43 -7.44
C GLY A 27 22.03 -14.20 -6.69
N ASP A 28 21.85 -12.98 -7.22
CA ASP A 28 22.13 -11.75 -6.49
C ASP A 28 21.28 -11.66 -5.22
N CYS A 29 21.90 -11.19 -4.14
CA CYS A 29 21.23 -11.00 -2.85
C CYS A 29 21.49 -9.57 -2.36
N SER A 30 20.44 -8.80 -2.16
CA SER A 30 20.55 -7.42 -1.63
C SER A 30 19.19 -6.90 -1.15
N ASP A 31 19.24 -5.81 -0.38
CA ASP A 31 18.04 -5.07 0.00
C ASP A 31 17.28 -4.51 -1.21
N ASP A 32 17.99 -4.15 -2.29
CA ASP A 32 17.37 -3.67 -3.52
C ASP A 32 16.63 -4.80 -4.24
N VAL A 33 17.16 -6.03 -4.25
CA VAL A 33 16.44 -7.22 -4.73
C VAL A 33 15.14 -7.39 -3.93
N MET A 34 15.25 -7.41 -2.60
CA MET A 34 14.08 -7.56 -1.72
C MET A 34 13.02 -6.48 -1.98
N ARG A 35 13.44 -5.24 -2.20
CA ARG A 35 12.52 -4.13 -2.51
C ARG A 35 11.77 -4.36 -3.84
N VAL A 36 12.47 -4.84 -4.87
CA VAL A 36 11.87 -5.14 -6.17
C VAL A 36 10.91 -6.32 -6.07
N GLU A 37 11.30 -7.40 -5.38
CA GLU A 37 10.43 -8.55 -5.13
C GLU A 37 9.15 -8.15 -4.39
N LEU A 38 9.29 -7.37 -3.29
CA LEU A 38 8.15 -6.84 -2.53
C LEU A 38 7.21 -6.06 -3.46
N ARG A 39 7.78 -5.18 -4.26
CA ARG A 39 6.98 -4.35 -5.15
C ARG A 39 6.27 -5.13 -6.25
N LEU A 40 6.93 -6.11 -6.85
CA LEU A 40 6.32 -7.02 -7.84
C LEU A 40 5.21 -7.86 -7.20
N SER A 41 5.42 -8.30 -5.96
CA SER A 41 4.42 -9.01 -5.18
C SER A 41 3.20 -8.12 -4.89
N ASP A 42 3.42 -6.89 -4.42
CA ASP A 42 2.37 -5.92 -4.13
C ASP A 42 1.52 -5.57 -5.36
N LEU A 43 2.16 -5.51 -6.52
CA LEU A 43 1.46 -5.27 -7.79
C LEU A 43 0.83 -6.55 -8.37
N GLY A 44 1.01 -7.69 -7.72
CA GLY A 44 0.43 -8.97 -8.10
C GLY A 44 1.16 -9.70 -9.24
N TYR A 45 2.37 -9.29 -9.59
CA TYR A 45 3.17 -9.96 -10.63
C TYR A 45 4.00 -11.12 -10.08
N LEU A 46 4.40 -11.07 -8.82
CA LEU A 46 5.15 -12.11 -8.13
C LEU A 46 4.25 -12.79 -7.09
N SER A 47 4.10 -14.10 -7.22
CA SER A 47 3.33 -14.94 -6.29
C SER A 47 4.22 -15.86 -5.42
N GLY A 48 5.52 -15.60 -5.43
CA GLY A 48 6.53 -16.37 -4.70
C GLY A 48 6.87 -15.82 -3.32
N VAL A 49 7.87 -16.44 -2.68
CA VAL A 49 8.42 -15.97 -1.42
C VAL A 49 9.38 -14.82 -1.69
N VAL A 50 9.16 -13.69 -1.04
CA VAL A 50 10.10 -12.57 -1.02
C VAL A 50 11.24 -12.93 -0.08
N ASN A 51 12.45 -13.11 -0.60
CA ASN A 51 13.61 -13.59 0.17
C ASN A 51 14.87 -12.76 -0.01
N GLY A 52 14.81 -11.71 -0.85
CA GLY A 52 15.94 -10.83 -1.15
C GLY A 52 17.01 -11.48 -2.03
N ARG A 53 16.68 -12.60 -2.69
CA ARG A 53 17.53 -13.30 -3.64
C ARG A 53 16.88 -13.33 -5.01
N TRP A 54 17.55 -12.74 -6.02
CA TRP A 54 17.02 -12.68 -7.37
C TRP A 54 16.96 -14.06 -8.01
N GLU A 55 15.77 -14.56 -8.25
CA GLU A 55 15.51 -15.87 -8.84
C GLU A 55 14.87 -15.73 -10.23
N GLN A 56 14.72 -16.86 -10.93
CA GLN A 56 14.09 -16.84 -12.27
C GLN A 56 12.63 -16.34 -12.21
N SER A 57 11.91 -16.68 -11.14
CA SER A 57 10.54 -16.20 -10.87
C SER A 57 10.44 -14.68 -10.83
N ASP A 58 11.44 -14.01 -10.26
CA ASP A 58 11.46 -12.55 -10.11
C ASP A 58 11.75 -11.88 -11.45
N ALA A 59 12.68 -12.46 -12.20
CA ALA A 59 12.97 -12.00 -13.58
C ALA A 59 11.76 -12.17 -14.50
N ASP A 60 11.04 -13.28 -14.39
CA ASP A 60 9.82 -13.53 -15.16
C ASP A 60 8.70 -12.57 -14.74
N ALA A 61 8.54 -12.32 -13.43
CA ALA A 61 7.56 -11.36 -12.91
C ALA A 61 7.85 -9.93 -13.39
N LEU A 62 9.13 -9.51 -13.38
CA LEU A 62 9.53 -8.21 -13.91
C LEU A 62 9.29 -8.09 -15.41
N ALA A 63 9.51 -9.17 -16.16
CA ALA A 63 9.23 -9.19 -17.59
C ALA A 63 7.73 -9.04 -17.89
N VAL A 64 6.88 -9.73 -17.15
CA VAL A 64 5.40 -9.59 -17.25
C VAL A 64 4.96 -8.18 -16.87
N PHE A 65 5.55 -7.59 -15.82
CA PHE A 65 5.30 -6.19 -15.45
C PHE A 65 5.67 -5.23 -16.58
N ALA A 66 6.85 -5.39 -17.18
CA ALA A 66 7.33 -4.53 -18.27
C ALA A 66 6.40 -4.64 -19.50
N ASP A 67 5.99 -5.85 -19.89
CA ASP A 67 5.07 -6.09 -21.01
C ASP A 67 3.69 -5.46 -20.75
N THR A 68 3.12 -5.67 -19.55
CA THR A 68 1.82 -5.10 -19.15
C THR A 68 1.82 -3.58 -19.19
N ASN A 69 2.93 -2.95 -18.84
CA ASN A 69 3.09 -1.50 -18.83
C ASN A 69 3.62 -0.94 -20.15
N GLN A 70 3.93 -1.79 -21.15
CA GLN A 70 4.46 -1.42 -22.46
C GLN A 70 5.78 -0.65 -22.38
N VAL A 71 6.66 -1.07 -21.48
CA VAL A 71 8.00 -0.50 -21.27
C VAL A 71 9.08 -1.57 -21.47
N THR A 72 10.31 -1.14 -21.65
CA THR A 72 11.47 -2.05 -21.64
C THR A 72 11.83 -2.45 -20.22
N ILE A 73 12.59 -3.54 -20.03
CA ILE A 73 13.09 -3.96 -18.72
C ILE A 73 13.90 -2.85 -18.05
N ASP A 74 14.70 -2.10 -18.79
CA ASP A 74 15.50 -0.99 -18.27
C ASP A 74 14.61 0.17 -17.78
N GLN A 75 13.42 0.36 -18.36
CA GLN A 75 12.44 1.38 -17.95
C GLN A 75 11.52 0.87 -16.83
N ALA A 76 11.39 -0.46 -16.72
CA ALA A 76 10.52 -1.09 -15.73
C ALA A 76 10.92 -0.73 -14.30
N ALA A 77 12.22 -0.58 -14.03
CA ALA A 77 12.73 -0.23 -12.71
C ALA A 77 12.22 1.14 -12.22
N ASP A 78 12.24 2.16 -13.09
CA ASP A 78 11.74 3.49 -12.74
C ASP A 78 10.21 3.48 -12.59
N LEU A 79 9.52 2.76 -13.49
CA LEU A 79 8.07 2.69 -13.49
C LEU A 79 7.55 1.85 -12.31
N LEU A 80 8.27 0.78 -11.92
CA LEU A 80 7.88 -0.12 -10.84
C LEU A 80 7.60 0.63 -9.52
N PHE A 81 8.38 1.66 -9.24
CA PHE A 81 8.24 2.48 -8.04
C PHE A 81 7.49 3.80 -8.28
N SER A 82 6.86 3.96 -9.44
CA SER A 82 6.03 5.12 -9.75
C SER A 82 4.56 4.88 -9.40
N VAL A 83 3.81 5.99 -9.33
CA VAL A 83 2.34 5.95 -9.16
C VAL A 83 1.63 5.43 -10.41
N ASP A 84 2.31 5.40 -11.57
CA ASP A 84 1.75 4.97 -12.86
C ASP A 84 1.90 3.45 -13.08
N ALA A 85 2.55 2.72 -12.17
CA ALA A 85 2.72 1.28 -12.26
C ALA A 85 1.35 0.57 -12.24
N LYS A 86 1.04 -0.15 -13.31
CA LYS A 86 -0.22 -0.88 -13.42
C LYS A 86 -0.17 -2.15 -12.58
N LEU A 87 -1.29 -2.46 -11.94
CA LEU A 87 -1.50 -3.73 -11.27
C LEU A 87 -1.58 -4.88 -12.30
N ALA A 88 -1.19 -6.07 -11.90
CA ALA A 88 -1.45 -7.27 -12.68
C ALA A 88 -2.96 -7.46 -12.91
N SER A 89 -3.35 -7.99 -14.06
CA SER A 89 -4.76 -8.11 -14.45
C SER A 89 -5.61 -8.86 -13.41
N ALA A 90 -5.04 -9.85 -12.73
CA ALA A 90 -5.73 -10.59 -11.67
C ALA A 90 -6.03 -9.70 -10.45
N VAL A 91 -5.08 -8.83 -10.08
CA VAL A 91 -5.22 -7.88 -8.96
C VAL A 91 -6.17 -6.75 -9.34
N SER A 92 -6.05 -6.21 -10.57
CA SER A 92 -6.97 -5.18 -11.07
C SER A 92 -8.43 -5.65 -11.05
N SER A 93 -8.69 -6.93 -11.32
CA SER A 93 -10.07 -7.46 -11.26
C SER A 93 -10.60 -7.54 -9.83
N VAL A 94 -9.75 -7.76 -8.85
CA VAL A 94 -10.11 -7.77 -7.42
C VAL A 94 -10.47 -6.34 -6.97
N PHE A 95 -9.73 -5.33 -7.39
CA PHE A 95 -10.02 -3.94 -7.04
C PHE A 95 -11.23 -3.35 -7.78
N ALA A 96 -11.42 -3.71 -9.05
CA ALA A 96 -12.54 -3.21 -9.84
C ALA A 96 -13.91 -3.75 -9.40
N SER A 97 -13.92 -4.79 -8.59
CA SER A 97 -15.16 -5.50 -8.22
C SER A 97 -15.84 -4.95 -6.96
N GLY A 98 -15.27 -3.94 -6.27
CA GLY A 98 -15.77 -3.47 -4.96
C GLY A 98 -15.58 -4.55 -3.88
N PRO A 99 -16.12 -4.35 -2.65
CA PRO A 99 -16.03 -5.35 -1.61
C PRO A 99 -16.78 -6.60 -2.03
N GLN A 100 -16.07 -7.47 -2.73
CA GLN A 100 -16.60 -8.80 -3.00
C GLN A 100 -16.57 -9.53 -1.65
N GLN A 101 -17.69 -10.12 -1.28
CA GLN A 101 -17.71 -11.23 -0.34
C GLN A 101 -16.85 -12.35 -0.93
N GLY A 102 -15.56 -12.09 -1.08
CA GLY A 102 -14.55 -12.99 -1.62
C GLY A 102 -13.82 -13.68 -0.50
N PHE A 103 -13.20 -14.79 -0.83
CA PHE A 103 -12.34 -15.51 0.11
C PHE A 103 -11.22 -14.58 0.59
N LEU A 104 -11.01 -14.51 1.91
CA LEU A 104 -9.87 -13.84 2.48
C LEU A 104 -8.61 -14.61 2.10
N VAL A 105 -7.61 -13.91 1.57
CA VAL A 105 -6.30 -14.50 1.28
C VAL A 105 -5.40 -14.44 2.51
N THR A 106 -5.69 -13.50 3.44
CA THR A 106 -5.07 -13.43 4.75
C THR A 106 -6.06 -12.98 5.80
N TYR A 107 -5.84 -13.34 7.04
CA TYR A 107 -6.63 -12.93 8.20
C TYR A 107 -5.75 -12.87 9.44
N GLY A 108 -6.19 -12.14 10.45
CA GLY A 108 -5.44 -11.90 11.67
C GLY A 108 -6.17 -12.40 12.92
N THR A 109 -5.48 -12.26 14.04
CA THR A 109 -6.05 -12.50 15.38
C THR A 109 -6.93 -11.32 15.77
N LEU A 110 -8.12 -11.58 16.26
CA LEU A 110 -8.95 -10.57 16.91
C LEU A 110 -8.29 -10.19 18.25
N MET A 111 -7.84 -8.95 18.35
CA MET A 111 -7.16 -8.42 19.54
C MET A 111 -7.85 -7.15 20.01
N PRO A 112 -8.16 -7.01 21.31
CA PRO A 112 -8.77 -5.80 21.87
C PRO A 112 -7.87 -4.57 21.70
N TRP A 113 -8.48 -3.40 21.55
CA TRP A 113 -7.75 -2.16 21.32
C TRP A 113 -6.73 -1.82 22.40
N ASP A 114 -7.07 -2.01 23.65
CA ASP A 114 -6.17 -1.75 24.76
C ASP A 114 -4.88 -2.59 24.71
N GLU A 115 -4.95 -3.84 24.26
CA GLU A 115 -3.78 -4.68 24.04
C GLU A 115 -2.96 -4.23 22.81
N VAL A 116 -3.62 -3.86 21.71
CA VAL A 116 -2.96 -3.35 20.50
C VAL A 116 -2.31 -2.01 20.76
N GLN A 117 -3.03 -1.10 21.43
CA GLN A 117 -2.55 0.23 21.78
C GLN A 117 -1.23 0.18 22.56
N ALA A 118 -1.09 -0.78 23.45
CA ALA A 118 0.12 -0.96 24.26
C ALA A 118 1.35 -1.43 23.43
N LYS A 119 1.14 -1.92 22.21
CA LYS A 119 2.18 -2.44 21.31
C LYS A 119 2.54 -1.50 20.16
N LEU A 120 1.67 -0.53 19.87
CA LEU A 120 1.92 0.43 18.78
C LEU A 120 2.80 1.57 19.28
N GLU A 121 3.83 1.88 18.51
CA GLU A 121 4.78 2.95 18.77
C GLU A 121 4.62 4.04 17.71
N VAL A 122 4.38 5.29 18.15
CA VAL A 122 4.32 6.43 17.24
C VAL A 122 5.66 6.65 16.57
N GLY A 123 5.64 6.87 15.25
CA GLY A 123 6.83 7.02 14.41
C GLY A 123 7.42 5.71 13.90
N LYS A 124 6.90 4.55 14.33
CA LYS A 124 7.35 3.23 13.84
C LYS A 124 6.56 2.81 12.62
N SER A 125 7.25 2.18 11.66
CA SER A 125 6.65 1.57 10.48
C SER A 125 6.15 0.17 10.79
N TYR A 126 5.01 -0.17 10.19
CA TYR A 126 4.34 -1.46 10.31
C TYR A 126 3.91 -1.94 8.92
N ILE A 127 3.89 -3.26 8.74
CA ILE A 127 3.32 -3.87 7.54
C ILE A 127 1.82 -4.04 7.76
N VAL A 128 1.04 -3.45 6.84
CA VAL A 128 -0.42 -3.55 6.79
C VAL A 128 -0.80 -4.28 5.52
N THR A 129 -1.50 -5.39 5.63
CA THR A 129 -1.83 -6.26 4.48
C THR A 129 -3.34 -6.30 4.26
N SER A 130 -3.77 -6.08 3.02
CA SER A 130 -5.17 -6.22 2.62
C SER A 130 -5.64 -7.67 2.75
N CYS A 131 -6.75 -7.91 3.45
CA CYS A 131 -7.29 -9.24 3.63
C CYS A 131 -7.76 -9.88 2.32
N TYR A 132 -8.20 -9.09 1.35
CA TYR A 132 -8.75 -9.60 0.09
C TYR A 132 -7.68 -9.81 -0.99
N SER A 133 -6.69 -8.91 -1.08
CA SER A 133 -5.68 -8.98 -2.14
C SER A 133 -4.35 -9.56 -1.67
N GLY A 134 -4.08 -9.58 -0.36
CA GLY A 134 -2.78 -9.95 0.19
C GLY A 134 -1.67 -8.90 -0.04
N ILE A 135 -2.02 -7.74 -0.62
CA ILE A 135 -1.04 -6.68 -0.86
C ILE A 135 -0.61 -6.08 0.48
N ALA A 136 0.69 -6.04 0.69
CA ALA A 136 1.33 -5.48 1.86
C ALA A 136 1.75 -4.03 1.63
N LEU A 137 1.54 -3.18 2.62
CA LEU A 137 1.81 -1.75 2.63
C LEU A 137 2.66 -1.40 3.84
N HIS A 138 3.57 -0.46 3.68
CA HIS A 138 4.32 0.09 4.81
C HIS A 138 3.63 1.36 5.30
N MET A 139 3.23 1.34 6.55
CA MET A 139 2.49 2.45 7.15
C MET A 139 3.13 2.86 8.48
N VAL A 140 3.40 4.15 8.62
CA VAL A 140 3.92 4.74 9.85
C VAL A 140 2.77 5.05 10.80
N CYS A 141 2.88 4.63 12.05
CA CYS A 141 1.95 5.03 13.09
C CYS A 141 2.17 6.51 13.45
N VAL A 142 1.16 7.35 13.21
CA VAL A 142 1.23 8.80 13.44
C VAL A 142 0.74 9.16 14.85
N SER A 143 -0.32 8.52 15.30
CA SER A 143 -0.86 8.71 16.63
C SER A 143 -1.65 7.50 17.12
N VAL A 144 -1.74 7.38 18.43
CA VAL A 144 -2.50 6.34 19.13
C VAL A 144 -3.45 7.04 20.12
N GLY A 145 -4.74 6.83 19.95
CA GLY A 145 -5.79 7.47 20.75
C GLY A 145 -7.00 6.56 20.90
N SER A 146 -8.20 7.00 20.53
CA SER A 146 -9.39 6.14 20.44
C SER A 146 -9.27 5.05 19.36
N HIS A 147 -8.39 5.27 18.39
CA HIS A 147 -7.96 4.36 17.33
C HIS A 147 -6.55 4.76 16.90
N ALA A 148 -5.88 3.98 16.06
CA ALA A 148 -4.60 4.35 15.50
C ALA A 148 -4.79 5.23 14.24
N LYS A 149 -3.90 6.22 14.08
CA LYS A 149 -3.75 6.94 12.81
C LYS A 149 -2.47 6.50 12.14
N MET A 150 -2.57 6.18 10.86
CA MET A 150 -1.48 5.67 10.06
C MET A 150 -1.29 6.55 8.84
N GLN A 151 -0.05 6.70 8.38
CA GLN A 151 0.28 7.31 7.10
C GLN A 151 1.08 6.32 6.25
N PRO A 152 0.88 6.29 4.91
CA PRO A 152 1.75 5.51 4.05
C PRO A 152 3.20 6.00 4.21
N GLU A 153 4.15 5.08 4.26
CA GLU A 153 5.57 5.42 4.42
C GLU A 153 6.18 5.94 3.12
N LEU A 154 5.75 5.38 1.99
CA LEU A 154 6.27 5.69 0.67
C LEU A 154 5.15 6.20 -0.25
N ASP A 155 5.52 6.94 -1.30
CA ASP A 155 4.56 7.44 -2.29
C ASP A 155 3.77 6.33 -2.99
N TRP A 156 4.39 5.18 -3.19
CA TRP A 156 3.72 4.03 -3.80
C TRP A 156 2.71 3.34 -2.86
N ASP A 157 2.96 3.29 -1.55
CA ASP A 157 1.97 2.83 -0.57
C ASP A 157 0.72 3.71 -0.64
N ASN A 158 0.93 5.02 -0.75
CA ASN A 158 -0.15 5.98 -0.92
C ASN A 158 -0.91 5.77 -2.24
N ALA A 159 -0.21 5.51 -3.34
CA ALA A 159 -0.85 5.22 -4.64
C ALA A 159 -1.67 3.94 -4.59
N THR A 160 -1.15 2.90 -3.93
CA THR A 160 -1.84 1.62 -3.74
C THR A 160 -3.09 1.79 -2.87
N LEU A 161 -2.99 2.51 -1.74
CA LEU A 161 -4.14 2.83 -0.89
C LEU A 161 -5.20 3.64 -1.63
N ARG A 162 -4.81 4.60 -2.46
CA ARG A 162 -5.76 5.32 -3.33
C ARG A 162 -6.49 4.37 -4.27
N GLY A 163 -5.83 3.33 -4.77
CA GLY A 163 -6.45 2.27 -5.57
C GLY A 163 -7.51 1.50 -4.79
N PHE A 164 -7.27 1.18 -3.51
CA PHE A 164 -8.25 0.51 -2.65
C PHE A 164 -9.50 1.37 -2.41
N PHE A 165 -9.32 2.68 -2.23
CA PHE A 165 -10.41 3.59 -1.90
C PHE A 165 -10.98 4.34 -3.12
N SER A 166 -10.33 4.32 -4.30
CA SER A 166 -10.83 4.99 -5.50
C SER A 166 -11.96 4.20 -6.19
N ALA A 167 -11.95 2.88 -6.06
CA ALA A 167 -13.04 2.03 -6.55
C ALA A 167 -14.25 2.04 -5.61
N ALA A 168 -14.05 2.48 -4.38
CA ALA A 168 -15.03 2.62 -3.33
C ALA A 168 -15.17 4.10 -2.96
N SER A 169 -16.28 4.48 -2.37
CA SER A 169 -16.40 5.83 -1.80
C SER A 169 -15.34 6.01 -0.70
N SER A 170 -14.79 7.21 -0.53
CA SER A 170 -13.80 7.53 0.52
C SER A 170 -14.26 7.21 1.95
N SER A 171 -15.53 6.87 2.14
CA SER A 171 -16.12 6.43 3.41
C SER A 171 -16.08 4.91 3.61
N GLU A 172 -15.60 4.14 2.63
CA GLU A 172 -15.60 2.69 2.72
C GLU A 172 -14.50 2.18 3.65
N LYS A 173 -14.87 1.19 4.47
CA LYS A 173 -13.99 0.54 5.42
C LYS A 173 -13.46 -0.75 4.81
N GLN A 174 -12.16 -1.00 4.90
CA GLN A 174 -11.50 -2.17 4.32
C GLN A 174 -10.92 -3.09 5.40
N PRO A 175 -11.11 -4.42 5.26
CA PRO A 175 -10.48 -5.36 6.17
C PRO A 175 -9.00 -5.50 5.84
N VAL A 176 -8.17 -5.32 6.88
CA VAL A 176 -6.72 -5.45 6.80
C VAL A 176 -6.19 -6.22 8.00
N VAL A 177 -4.96 -6.68 7.91
CA VAL A 177 -4.19 -7.13 9.05
C VAL A 177 -2.95 -6.25 9.20
N ILE A 178 -2.55 -5.98 10.43
CA ILE A 178 -1.29 -5.32 10.75
C ILE A 178 -0.35 -6.31 11.43
N THR A 179 0.92 -6.30 11.05
CA THR A 179 1.94 -7.13 11.69
C THR A 179 2.57 -6.35 12.84
N VAL A 180 2.36 -6.82 14.06
CA VAL A 180 2.96 -6.25 15.28
C VAL A 180 3.64 -7.38 16.05
N ASP A 181 4.92 -7.25 16.32
CA ASP A 181 5.73 -8.27 17.03
C ASP A 181 5.61 -9.69 16.42
N GLY A 182 5.47 -9.76 15.09
CA GLY A 182 5.28 -11.02 14.36
C GLY A 182 3.87 -11.62 14.44
N ILE A 183 2.92 -10.91 15.06
CA ILE A 183 1.52 -11.33 15.15
C ILE A 183 0.73 -10.56 14.10
N LEU A 184 -0.08 -11.27 13.30
CA LEU A 184 -1.07 -10.67 12.41
C LEU A 184 -2.32 -10.32 13.23
N ILE A 185 -2.61 -9.04 13.37
CA ILE A 185 -3.75 -8.51 14.12
C ILE A 185 -4.80 -8.00 13.14
N ALA A 186 -6.03 -8.44 13.32
CA ALA A 186 -7.18 -8.03 12.51
C ALA A 186 -7.55 -6.56 12.76
N ALA A 187 -7.77 -5.80 11.69
CA ALA A 187 -8.11 -4.39 11.76
C ALA A 187 -9.06 -3.99 10.61
N SER A 188 -9.67 -2.83 10.78
CA SER A 188 -10.40 -2.12 9.73
C SER A 188 -9.69 -0.80 9.45
N ILE A 189 -9.46 -0.48 8.16
CA ILE A 189 -8.84 0.78 7.75
C ILE A 189 -9.83 1.62 6.94
N GLN A 190 -9.79 2.93 7.16
CA GLN A 190 -10.58 3.92 6.44
C GLN A 190 -9.73 5.16 6.17
N GLN A 191 -9.91 5.80 5.02
CA GLN A 191 -9.29 7.10 4.79
C GLN A 191 -9.85 8.13 5.78
N ALA A 192 -8.98 8.77 6.54
CA ALA A 192 -9.38 9.86 7.43
C ALA A 192 -9.77 11.10 6.61
N ALA A 193 -10.73 11.87 7.11
CA ALA A 193 -11.01 13.18 6.53
C ALA A 193 -9.72 14.03 6.55
N PRO A 194 -9.45 14.83 5.48
CA PRO A 194 -8.25 15.66 5.45
C PRO A 194 -8.21 16.57 6.69
N SER A 195 -7.18 16.40 7.51
CA SER A 195 -7.06 17.15 8.76
C SER A 195 -6.43 18.53 8.57
N MET A 196 -5.66 18.75 7.48
CA MET A 196 -5.05 20.04 7.13
C MET A 196 -4.77 20.12 5.63
N GLU A 197 -4.91 21.33 5.07
CA GLU A 197 -4.73 21.63 3.64
C GLU A 197 -3.29 21.42 3.12
N ASN A 198 -2.30 21.19 4.00
CA ASN A 198 -0.87 21.12 3.67
C ASN A 198 -0.17 19.81 4.12
N GLN A 199 -0.92 18.74 4.40
CA GLN A 199 -0.27 17.46 4.70
C GLN A 199 0.22 16.79 3.40
N PRO A 200 1.50 16.40 3.33
CA PRO A 200 2.07 15.79 2.13
C PRO A 200 1.47 14.41 1.81
N LEU A 201 1.02 13.69 2.84
CA LEU A 201 0.43 12.35 2.71
C LEU A 201 -0.90 12.27 3.46
N PRO A 202 -1.90 11.54 2.93
CA PRO A 202 -3.18 11.35 3.62
C PRO A 202 -3.02 10.50 4.88
N GLU A 203 -3.85 10.78 5.88
CA GLU A 203 -3.98 9.93 7.06
C GLU A 203 -5.06 8.88 6.84
N TYR A 204 -4.86 7.73 7.46
CA TYR A 204 -5.81 6.64 7.51
C TYR A 204 -6.11 6.29 8.96
N ALA A 205 -7.38 6.16 9.29
CA ALA A 205 -7.82 5.68 10.57
C ALA A 205 -7.86 4.16 10.57
N MET A 206 -7.21 3.54 11.55
CA MET A 206 -7.16 2.09 11.71
C MET A 206 -7.81 1.70 13.03
N TYR A 207 -8.82 0.86 12.93
CA TYR A 207 -9.65 0.41 14.03
C TYR A 207 -9.43 -1.07 14.33
N PHE A 208 -9.44 -1.39 15.61
CA PHE A 208 -9.32 -2.74 16.14
C PHE A 208 -10.55 -3.07 16.95
N SER A 209 -10.69 -4.30 17.43
CA SER A 209 -11.85 -4.67 18.25
C SER A 209 -11.95 -3.82 19.51
N GLY A 210 -13.12 -3.26 19.74
CA GLY A 210 -13.39 -2.38 20.88
C GLY A 210 -12.87 -0.94 20.72
N CYS A 211 -12.36 -0.53 19.56
CA CYS A 211 -12.05 0.87 19.29
C CYS A 211 -13.31 1.73 19.36
N LEU A 212 -13.12 2.95 19.86
CA LEU A 212 -14.16 3.97 19.94
C LEU A 212 -13.98 5.02 18.85
N THR A 213 -15.05 5.60 18.38
CA THR A 213 -15.03 6.64 17.34
C THR A 213 -15.69 7.92 17.82
N GLY A 214 -15.23 9.03 17.22
CA GLY A 214 -15.82 10.33 17.40
C GLY A 214 -15.59 10.96 18.78
N VAL A 215 -16.16 12.13 18.97
CA VAL A 215 -16.02 12.96 20.20
C VAL A 215 -16.71 12.31 21.42
N ASN A 216 -17.68 11.43 21.16
CA ASN A 216 -18.50 10.80 22.20
C ASN A 216 -17.99 9.40 22.60
N GLU A 217 -16.85 8.97 22.08
CA GLU A 217 -16.26 7.66 22.39
C GLU A 217 -17.28 6.52 22.26
N ILE A 218 -17.99 6.49 21.12
CA ILE A 218 -19.01 5.47 20.82
C ILE A 218 -18.37 4.35 20.00
N PRO A 219 -18.65 3.05 20.29
CA PRO A 219 -18.23 1.95 19.44
C PRO A 219 -18.82 2.09 18.03
N ASP A 220 -18.00 1.93 17.00
CA ASP A 220 -18.45 1.91 15.59
C ASP A 220 -18.76 0.47 15.18
N ALA A 221 -20.05 0.15 15.05
CA ALA A 221 -20.52 -1.18 14.70
C ALA A 221 -20.06 -1.62 13.28
N GLU A 222 -19.87 -0.67 12.34
CA GLU A 222 -19.40 -0.99 11.00
C GLU A 222 -17.91 -1.36 11.03
N HIS A 223 -17.07 -0.60 11.75
CA HIS A 223 -15.67 -0.95 11.94
C HIS A 223 -15.53 -2.30 12.64
N GLU A 224 -16.32 -2.54 13.71
CA GLU A 224 -16.30 -3.81 14.43
C GLU A 224 -16.68 -5.00 13.52
N ALA A 225 -17.66 -4.82 12.63
CA ALA A 225 -18.03 -5.84 11.65
C ALA A 225 -16.87 -6.15 10.67
N ILE A 226 -16.19 -5.11 10.18
CA ILE A 226 -15.03 -5.27 9.28
C ILE A 226 -13.83 -5.91 9.99
N VAL A 227 -13.58 -5.56 11.26
CA VAL A 227 -12.54 -6.20 12.09
C VAL A 227 -12.83 -7.70 12.26
N LYS A 228 -14.08 -8.10 12.46
CA LYS A 228 -14.47 -9.52 12.53
C LYS A 228 -14.25 -10.22 11.18
N ILE A 229 -14.54 -9.57 10.06
CA ILE A 229 -14.21 -10.10 8.73
C ILE A 229 -12.69 -10.30 8.64
N ALA A 230 -11.87 -9.31 9.01
CA ALA A 230 -10.42 -9.41 8.99
C ALA A 230 -9.87 -10.52 9.94
N ALA A 231 -10.64 -10.91 10.94
CA ALA A 231 -10.33 -12.03 11.84
C ALA A 231 -10.90 -13.39 11.36
N ASN A 232 -11.49 -13.44 10.14
CA ASN A 232 -12.21 -14.60 9.62
C ASN A 232 -13.37 -15.10 10.54
N GLN A 233 -14.01 -14.16 11.23
CA GLN A 233 -15.14 -14.41 12.14
C GLN A 233 -16.44 -13.76 11.62
N GLY A 234 -16.43 -13.17 10.43
CA GLY A 234 -17.60 -12.64 9.76
C GLY A 234 -18.42 -13.77 9.15
N SER A 235 -19.60 -13.99 9.64
CA SER A 235 -20.63 -14.84 9.03
C SER A 235 -21.66 -13.97 8.34
#